data_7b0528ab395ddeed3776c361ebd1f87b
#
_entry.id   7b0528ab395ddeed3776c361ebd1f87b
#
_cell.length_a   1.000
_cell.length_b   1.000
_cell.length_c   1.000
_cell.angle_alpha   90.00
_cell.angle_beta   90.00
_cell.angle_gamma   90.00
#
_symmetry.space_group_name_H-M   'P 1'
#
loop_
_entity.id
_entity.type
_entity.pdbx_description
1 polymer ?
#
loop_
_entity_poly.entity_id
_entity_poly.type
_entity_poly.pdbx_seq_one_letter_code
_entity_poly.pdbx_strand_id
1 'polypeptide(L)'
;MKNVIEIDHLSTYFYTEAGAVKAVNDVSLRIREGETVCIVGESGCGKSVTAMSIMGLVEGPAGKVVNGNIQFGGKDLLHISREELRQIRGNDIAMIFQEPMSSLNPVLTIGKQIMEPLMVHLKLSKRDARERARELVELVGISRAEQILDSYPHQLSGGMLQRIMIAIAMSCNPKLLIADEPTTALDVTIQAQILDMLRQIKEDSNMSILLITHDLGVVAEIADYVIVMYSGKIVEEGEVVELFENPKHPYTQGLLRSKPVLGQRQDDLYSIPGQVPNPLSLTESCYFHDRCDRCMSLCTTKQPLLKDMTYRHKVACWLYEEGVQHG
;
A
#
# COMPACT_ATOMS: atom_id res chain seq x y z
N MET A 1 20.12 9.75 0.61
CA MET A 1 19.57 8.52 0.00
C MET A 1 18.69 8.94 -1.16
N LYS A 2 18.71 8.18 -2.25
CA LYS A 2 17.91 8.47 -3.45
C LYS A 2 16.51 7.93 -3.28
N ASN A 3 15.49 8.63 -3.81
CA ASN A 3 14.13 8.14 -3.81
C ASN A 3 13.91 7.23 -5.05
N VAL A 4 13.23 6.10 -4.84
CA VAL A 4 12.79 5.22 -5.94
C VAL A 4 11.53 5.79 -6.59
N ILE A 5 10.64 6.35 -5.77
CA ILE A 5 9.43 7.03 -6.22
C ILE A 5 9.16 8.27 -5.35
N GLU A 6 8.66 9.32 -5.99
CA GLU A 6 8.20 10.55 -5.34
C GLU A 6 6.80 10.90 -5.86
N ILE A 7 5.89 11.15 -4.95
CA ILE A 7 4.52 11.54 -5.25
C ILE A 7 4.29 12.90 -4.61
N ASP A 8 3.84 13.87 -5.41
CA ASP A 8 3.55 15.21 -4.94
C ASP A 8 2.10 15.59 -5.30
N HIS A 9 1.35 16.01 -4.28
CA HIS A 9 -0.02 16.54 -4.38
C HIS A 9 -1.00 15.65 -5.15
N LEU A 10 -0.86 14.32 -5.05
CA LEU A 10 -1.72 13.36 -5.74
C LEU A 10 -3.17 13.50 -5.27
N SER A 11 -4.07 13.67 -6.23
CA SER A 11 -5.51 13.69 -5.99
C SER A 11 -6.22 12.79 -7.00
N THR A 12 -6.96 11.80 -6.49
CA THR A 12 -7.70 10.83 -7.31
C THR A 12 -9.16 10.81 -6.87
N TYR A 13 -10.05 11.15 -7.81
CA TYR A 13 -11.47 11.28 -7.54
C TYR A 13 -12.27 10.28 -8.38
N PHE A 14 -13.39 9.83 -7.80
CA PHE A 14 -14.39 9.04 -8.51
C PHE A 14 -15.69 9.84 -8.63
N TYR A 15 -16.19 9.95 -9.86
CA TYR A 15 -17.40 10.68 -10.16
C TYR A 15 -18.58 9.72 -10.23
N THR A 16 -19.56 9.95 -9.34
CA THR A 16 -20.80 9.20 -9.24
C THR A 16 -22.00 10.12 -9.51
N GLU A 17 -23.18 9.56 -9.67
CA GLU A 17 -24.43 10.38 -9.78
C GLU A 17 -24.66 11.26 -8.56
N ALA A 18 -24.20 10.85 -7.37
CA ALA A 18 -24.33 11.56 -6.11
C ALA A 18 -23.25 12.65 -5.92
N GLY A 19 -22.20 12.68 -6.76
CA GLY A 19 -21.11 13.68 -6.67
C GLY A 19 -19.72 13.06 -6.79
N ALA A 20 -18.70 13.86 -6.50
CA ALA A 20 -17.29 13.46 -6.57
C ALA A 20 -16.80 12.92 -5.22
N VAL A 21 -16.41 11.65 -5.22
CA VAL A 21 -15.73 11.00 -4.09
C VAL A 21 -14.23 11.30 -4.18
N LYS A 22 -13.71 12.05 -3.22
CA LYS A 22 -12.29 12.40 -3.11
C LYS A 22 -11.53 11.25 -2.43
N ALA A 23 -11.29 10.16 -3.15
CA ALA A 23 -10.69 8.95 -2.58
C ALA A 23 -9.22 9.13 -2.16
N VAL A 24 -8.46 9.94 -2.89
CA VAL A 24 -7.13 10.45 -2.53
C VAL A 24 -7.18 11.96 -2.75
N ASN A 25 -6.77 12.74 -1.77
CA ASN A 25 -6.92 14.18 -1.78
C ASN A 25 -5.67 14.87 -1.23
N ASP A 26 -4.81 15.33 -2.14
CA ASP A 26 -3.59 16.06 -1.83
C ASP A 26 -2.59 15.22 -1.01
N VAL A 27 -2.25 14.02 -1.51
CA VAL A 27 -1.31 13.10 -0.90
C VAL A 27 0.09 13.28 -1.50
N SER A 28 1.07 13.52 -0.63
CA SER A 28 2.49 13.58 -1.01
C SER A 28 3.27 12.57 -0.18
N LEU A 29 4.04 11.70 -0.84
CA LEU A 29 4.87 10.70 -0.16
C LEU A 29 6.14 10.38 -0.97
N ARG A 30 7.13 9.80 -0.30
CA ARG A 30 8.40 9.39 -0.90
C ARG A 30 8.82 8.03 -0.38
N ILE A 31 9.36 7.20 -1.26
CA ILE A 31 9.94 5.90 -0.91
C ILE A 31 11.40 5.94 -1.35
N ARG A 32 12.31 5.68 -0.41
CA ARG A 32 13.75 5.61 -0.69
C ARG A 32 14.13 4.24 -1.25
N GLU A 33 15.25 4.18 -1.97
CA GLU A 33 15.80 2.91 -2.44
C GLU A 33 16.07 1.96 -1.26
N GLY A 34 15.57 0.72 -1.34
CA GLY A 34 15.68 -0.30 -0.30
C GLY A 34 14.78 -0.10 0.93
N GLU A 35 13.91 0.90 0.95
CA GLU A 35 13.02 1.20 2.08
C GLU A 35 11.69 0.43 1.97
N THR A 36 11.17 -0.04 3.10
CA THR A 36 9.79 -0.52 3.24
C THR A 36 8.94 0.60 3.84
N VAL A 37 8.03 1.15 3.04
CA VAL A 37 7.04 2.13 3.49
C VAL A 37 5.69 1.44 3.64
N CYS A 38 5.06 1.55 4.82
CA CYS A 38 3.73 1.01 5.06
C CYS A 38 2.68 2.12 5.04
N ILE A 39 1.59 1.94 4.28
CA ILE A 39 0.40 2.79 4.36
C ILE A 39 -0.65 2.07 5.19
N VAL A 40 -1.11 2.72 6.27
CA VAL A 40 -2.11 2.18 7.18
C VAL A 40 -3.32 3.11 7.33
N GLY A 41 -4.44 2.57 7.78
CA GLY A 41 -5.68 3.31 8.03
C GLY A 41 -6.91 2.43 7.85
N GLU A 42 -8.08 2.94 8.24
CA GLU A 42 -9.35 2.23 8.12
C GLU A 42 -9.70 1.92 6.66
N SER A 43 -10.59 0.94 6.44
CA SER A 43 -11.09 0.61 5.10
C SER A 43 -11.70 1.84 4.41
N GLY A 44 -11.45 1.98 3.11
CA GLY A 44 -11.96 3.12 2.33
C GLY A 44 -11.19 4.44 2.51
N CYS A 45 -10.10 4.50 3.30
CA CYS A 45 -9.33 5.75 3.47
C CYS A 45 -8.41 6.13 2.28
N GLY A 46 -8.40 5.35 1.18
CA GLY A 46 -7.68 5.71 -0.05
C GLY A 46 -6.37 4.94 -0.32
N LYS A 47 -5.97 3.99 0.53
CA LYS A 47 -4.69 3.23 0.41
C LYS A 47 -4.54 2.52 -0.95
N SER A 48 -5.47 1.63 -1.28
CA SER A 48 -5.46 0.89 -2.55
C SER A 48 -5.62 1.82 -3.76
N VAL A 49 -6.38 2.92 -3.62
CA VAL A 49 -6.52 3.92 -4.69
C VAL A 49 -5.20 4.64 -4.94
N THR A 50 -4.40 4.92 -3.90
CA THR A 50 -3.05 5.46 -4.06
C THR A 50 -2.16 4.49 -4.85
N ALA A 51 -2.16 3.20 -4.50
CA ALA A 51 -1.42 2.16 -5.24
C ALA A 51 -1.88 2.06 -6.71
N MET A 52 -3.20 2.02 -6.94
CA MET A 52 -3.75 1.99 -8.30
C MET A 52 -3.41 3.24 -9.11
N SER A 53 -3.32 4.42 -8.46
CA SER A 53 -2.90 5.66 -9.11
C SER A 53 -1.44 5.60 -9.55
N ILE A 54 -0.53 5.05 -8.72
CA ILE A 54 0.87 4.81 -9.08
C ILE A 54 0.96 3.89 -10.30
N MET A 55 0.18 2.82 -10.29
CA MET A 55 0.14 1.86 -11.38
C MET A 55 -0.60 2.39 -12.62
N GLY A 56 -1.22 3.59 -12.56
CA GLY A 56 -2.05 4.11 -13.64
C GLY A 56 -3.26 3.23 -13.96
N LEU A 57 -3.79 2.51 -12.96
CA LEU A 57 -4.94 1.61 -13.08
C LEU A 57 -6.27 2.30 -12.77
N VAL A 58 -6.24 3.58 -12.37
CA VAL A 58 -7.45 4.39 -12.22
C VAL A 58 -7.85 4.91 -13.60
N GLU A 59 -8.80 4.23 -14.24
CA GLU A 59 -9.29 4.60 -15.57
C GLU A 59 -10.79 4.93 -15.56
N GLY A 60 -11.16 5.92 -16.43
CA GLY A 60 -12.54 6.41 -16.57
C GLY A 60 -13.56 5.37 -17.02
N PRO A 61 -14.88 5.67 -17.04
CA PRO A 61 -15.41 7.03 -16.89
C PRO A 61 -15.54 7.53 -15.43
N ALA A 62 -15.53 6.62 -14.43
CA ALA A 62 -15.80 7.00 -13.05
C ALA A 62 -14.57 7.54 -12.31
N GLY A 63 -13.37 6.98 -12.53
CA GLY A 63 -12.15 7.36 -11.79
C GLY A 63 -11.21 8.25 -12.60
N LYS A 64 -10.59 9.23 -11.95
CA LYS A 64 -9.59 10.11 -12.59
C LYS A 64 -8.57 10.62 -11.57
N VAL A 65 -7.29 10.60 -11.94
CA VAL A 65 -6.26 11.41 -11.28
C VAL A 65 -6.47 12.85 -11.75
N VAL A 66 -6.81 13.75 -10.83
CA VAL A 66 -7.18 15.13 -11.14
C VAL A 66 -6.05 16.13 -10.88
N ASN A 67 -5.09 15.77 -10.03
CA ASN A 67 -3.92 16.60 -9.71
C ASN A 67 -2.75 15.74 -9.23
N GLY A 68 -1.55 16.32 -9.27
CA GLY A 68 -0.31 15.74 -8.75
C GLY A 68 0.66 15.28 -9.81
N ASN A 69 1.80 14.79 -9.36
CA ASN A 69 2.76 14.06 -10.19
C ASN A 69 3.28 12.81 -9.48
N ILE A 70 3.80 11.85 -10.24
CA ILE A 70 4.38 10.60 -9.74
C ILE A 70 5.72 10.39 -10.45
N GLN A 71 6.80 10.77 -9.79
CA GLN A 71 8.15 10.66 -10.33
C GLN A 71 8.76 9.29 -10.04
N PHE A 72 9.10 8.56 -11.08
CA PHE A 72 9.78 7.27 -11.00
C PHE A 72 10.87 7.19 -12.09
N GLY A 73 12.12 6.93 -11.68
CA GLY A 73 13.24 6.83 -12.63
C GLY A 73 13.45 8.08 -13.48
N GLY A 74 13.10 9.27 -12.97
CA GLY A 74 13.20 10.55 -13.69
C GLY A 74 12.06 10.81 -14.69
N LYS A 75 10.99 10.02 -14.66
CA LYS A 75 9.78 10.19 -15.49
C LYS A 75 8.56 10.42 -14.61
N ASP A 76 7.67 11.30 -15.05
CA ASP A 76 6.35 11.45 -14.41
C ASP A 76 5.36 10.44 -15.00
N LEU A 77 4.98 9.43 -14.19
CA LEU A 77 4.13 8.32 -14.63
C LEU A 77 2.73 8.76 -15.09
N LEU A 78 2.26 9.94 -14.67
CA LEU A 78 0.96 10.47 -15.09
C LEU A 78 0.98 11.05 -16.50
N HIS A 79 2.18 11.37 -17.03
CA HIS A 79 2.34 12.07 -18.32
C HIS A 79 3.11 11.26 -19.37
N ILE A 80 3.56 10.03 -19.07
CA ILE A 80 4.18 9.14 -20.06
C ILE A 80 3.12 8.47 -20.96
N SER A 81 3.56 7.97 -22.11
CA SER A 81 2.70 7.22 -23.01
C SER A 81 2.22 5.89 -22.39
N ARG A 82 1.08 5.37 -22.89
CA ARG A 82 0.58 4.06 -22.46
C ARG A 82 1.60 2.94 -22.71
N GLU A 83 2.35 3.02 -23.78
CA GLU A 83 3.39 2.03 -24.13
C GLU A 83 4.55 2.10 -23.13
N GLU A 84 5.02 3.29 -22.76
CA GLU A 84 6.06 3.44 -21.73
C GLU A 84 5.59 2.94 -20.36
N LEU A 85 4.34 3.26 -19.98
CA LEU A 85 3.76 2.76 -18.74
C LEU A 85 3.64 1.23 -18.73
N ARG A 86 3.30 0.62 -19.87
CA ARG A 86 3.27 -0.83 -20.05
C ARG A 86 4.64 -1.47 -19.88
N GLN A 87 5.71 -0.81 -20.32
CA GLN A 87 7.09 -1.30 -20.11
C GLN A 87 7.54 -1.22 -18.66
N ILE A 88 6.99 -0.30 -17.87
CA ILE A 88 7.30 -0.15 -16.44
C ILE A 88 6.52 -1.17 -15.60
N ARG A 89 5.22 -1.37 -15.90
CA ARG A 89 4.35 -2.30 -15.17
C ARG A 89 4.82 -3.75 -15.30
N GLY A 90 4.98 -4.42 -14.16
CA GLY A 90 5.44 -5.81 -14.09
C GLY A 90 6.94 -5.99 -14.35
N ASN A 91 7.66 -4.91 -14.68
CA ASN A 91 9.10 -4.89 -14.90
C ASN A 91 9.82 -4.08 -13.82
N ASP A 92 9.69 -2.74 -13.85
CA ASP A 92 10.33 -1.86 -12.86
C ASP A 92 9.46 -1.65 -11.61
N ILE A 93 8.13 -1.62 -11.78
CA ILE A 93 7.14 -1.56 -10.69
C ILE A 93 6.22 -2.77 -10.82
N ALA A 94 6.15 -3.60 -9.78
CA ALA A 94 5.23 -4.73 -9.70
C ALA A 94 4.19 -4.51 -8.61
N MET A 95 3.04 -5.17 -8.71
CA MET A 95 1.97 -5.09 -7.73
C MET A 95 1.42 -6.47 -7.39
N ILE A 96 1.26 -6.71 -6.08
CA ILE A 96 0.50 -7.81 -5.51
C ILE A 96 -0.86 -7.25 -5.12
N PHE A 97 -1.94 -7.79 -5.70
CA PHE A 97 -3.31 -7.37 -5.41
C PHE A 97 -3.87 -8.10 -4.20
N GLN A 98 -4.90 -7.52 -3.60
CA GLN A 98 -5.52 -8.00 -2.36
C GLN A 98 -6.08 -9.43 -2.48
N GLU A 99 -6.67 -9.79 -3.64
CA GLU A 99 -7.31 -11.10 -3.83
C GLU A 99 -6.60 -11.93 -4.90
N PRO A 100 -5.93 -13.06 -4.52
CA PRO A 100 -5.23 -13.90 -5.49
C PRO A 100 -6.16 -14.56 -6.53
N MET A 101 -7.36 -14.95 -6.11
CA MET A 101 -8.30 -15.63 -6.99
C MET A 101 -8.83 -14.77 -8.14
N SER A 102 -9.01 -13.48 -7.90
CA SER A 102 -9.47 -12.52 -8.91
C SER A 102 -8.32 -11.98 -9.78
N SER A 103 -7.08 -12.08 -9.29
CA SER A 103 -5.88 -11.54 -9.97
C SER A 103 -5.29 -12.52 -10.97
N LEU A 104 -5.48 -13.83 -10.77
CA LEU A 104 -4.98 -14.87 -11.66
C LEU A 104 -6.05 -15.25 -12.70
N ASN A 105 -5.63 -15.43 -13.96
CA ASN A 105 -6.52 -15.89 -15.00
C ASN A 105 -6.85 -17.39 -14.82
N PRO A 106 -8.11 -17.76 -14.55
CA PRO A 106 -8.48 -19.15 -14.20
C PRO A 106 -8.36 -20.14 -15.38
N VAL A 107 -8.29 -19.67 -16.62
CA VAL A 107 -8.20 -20.51 -17.83
C VAL A 107 -6.77 -20.66 -18.35
N LEU A 108 -5.79 -20.04 -17.69
CA LEU A 108 -4.37 -20.21 -17.99
C LEU A 108 -3.68 -20.99 -16.88
N THR A 109 -2.72 -21.82 -17.26
CA THR A 109 -1.87 -22.49 -16.27
C THR A 109 -0.96 -21.51 -15.55
N ILE A 110 -0.53 -21.85 -14.35
CA ILE A 110 0.38 -21.05 -13.52
C ILE A 110 1.66 -20.73 -14.30
N GLY A 111 2.26 -21.72 -14.96
CA GLY A 111 3.46 -21.52 -15.75
C GLY A 111 3.32 -20.49 -16.86
N LYS A 112 2.18 -20.50 -17.58
CA LYS A 112 1.93 -19.49 -18.61
C LYS A 112 1.89 -18.07 -18.02
N GLN A 113 1.27 -17.90 -16.86
CA GLN A 113 1.13 -16.60 -16.22
C GLN A 113 2.47 -16.07 -15.65
N ILE A 114 3.32 -16.93 -15.08
CA ILE A 114 4.67 -16.55 -14.63
C ILE A 114 5.60 -16.25 -15.82
N MET A 115 5.50 -17.04 -16.91
CA MET A 115 6.35 -16.88 -18.08
C MET A 115 6.02 -15.63 -18.89
N GLU A 116 4.78 -15.13 -18.86
CA GLU A 116 4.34 -13.99 -19.66
C GLU A 116 5.21 -12.74 -19.43
N PRO A 117 5.38 -12.20 -18.21
CA PRO A 117 6.25 -11.05 -17.99
C PRO A 117 7.72 -11.32 -18.36
N LEU A 118 8.24 -12.52 -18.12
CA LEU A 118 9.60 -12.91 -18.50
C LEU A 118 9.82 -12.83 -20.03
N MET A 119 8.86 -13.30 -20.80
CA MET A 119 8.93 -13.25 -22.27
C MET A 119 8.67 -11.84 -22.81
N VAL A 120 7.76 -11.10 -22.21
CA VAL A 120 7.39 -9.74 -22.66
C VAL A 120 8.48 -8.73 -22.34
N HIS A 121 9.00 -8.71 -21.12
CA HIS A 121 9.94 -7.70 -20.64
C HIS A 121 11.40 -8.12 -20.83
N LEU A 122 11.76 -9.34 -20.43
CA LEU A 122 13.14 -9.83 -20.50
C LEU A 122 13.47 -10.51 -21.82
N LYS A 123 12.48 -10.68 -22.73
CA LYS A 123 12.65 -11.31 -24.06
C LYS A 123 13.21 -12.73 -23.99
N LEU A 124 12.96 -13.44 -22.91
CA LEU A 124 13.44 -14.81 -22.76
C LEU A 124 12.75 -15.75 -23.77
N SER A 125 13.49 -16.78 -24.21
CA SER A 125 12.87 -17.87 -24.97
C SER A 125 11.85 -18.62 -24.10
N LYS A 126 10.90 -19.31 -24.74
CA LYS A 126 9.91 -20.11 -24.01
C LYS A 126 10.55 -21.15 -23.07
N ARG A 127 11.69 -21.74 -23.48
CA ARG A 127 12.43 -22.70 -22.68
C ARG A 127 13.07 -22.05 -21.47
N ASP A 128 13.76 -20.93 -21.65
CA ASP A 128 14.44 -20.22 -20.56
C ASP A 128 13.44 -19.57 -19.61
N ALA A 129 12.30 -19.05 -20.14
CA ALA A 129 11.21 -18.53 -19.32
C ALA A 129 10.57 -19.63 -18.45
N ARG A 130 10.43 -20.88 -18.95
CA ARG A 130 9.91 -21.99 -18.14
C ARG A 130 10.89 -22.38 -17.02
N GLU A 131 12.18 -22.45 -17.32
CA GLU A 131 13.19 -22.72 -16.32
C GLU A 131 13.20 -21.63 -15.22
N ARG A 132 13.17 -20.36 -15.63
CA ARG A 132 13.09 -19.26 -14.69
C ARG A 132 11.79 -19.27 -13.87
N ALA A 133 10.67 -19.62 -14.48
CA ALA A 133 9.40 -19.80 -13.79
C ALA A 133 9.47 -20.91 -12.73
N ARG A 134 10.16 -22.02 -13.01
CA ARG A 134 10.41 -23.10 -12.05
C ARG A 134 11.19 -22.57 -10.84
N GLU A 135 12.29 -21.85 -11.08
CA GLU A 135 13.10 -21.25 -10.01
C GLU A 135 12.28 -20.28 -9.14
N LEU A 136 11.40 -19.47 -9.76
CA LEU A 136 10.54 -18.54 -9.03
C LEU A 136 9.51 -19.25 -8.15
N VAL A 137 8.95 -20.37 -8.61
CA VAL A 137 8.04 -21.21 -7.81
C VAL A 137 8.78 -21.86 -6.63
N GLU A 138 10.02 -22.27 -6.83
CA GLU A 138 10.88 -22.78 -5.75
C GLU A 138 11.27 -21.69 -4.75
N LEU A 139 11.61 -20.49 -5.25
CA LEU A 139 11.96 -19.31 -4.43
C LEU A 139 10.83 -18.94 -3.45
N VAL A 140 9.58 -19.04 -3.88
CA VAL A 140 8.43 -18.76 -3.00
C VAL A 140 8.05 -19.96 -2.12
N GLY A 141 8.91 -20.98 -2.04
CA GLY A 141 8.77 -22.12 -1.13
C GLY A 141 7.66 -23.11 -1.52
N ILE A 142 7.33 -23.24 -2.80
CA ILE A 142 6.39 -24.24 -3.29
C ILE A 142 7.17 -25.45 -3.82
N SER A 143 6.95 -26.62 -3.21
CA SER A 143 7.50 -27.88 -3.68
C SER A 143 6.87 -28.36 -4.98
N ARG A 144 7.56 -29.22 -5.74
CA ARG A 144 7.10 -29.81 -7.00
C ARG A 144 6.78 -28.75 -8.07
N ALA A 145 7.67 -27.79 -8.25
CA ALA A 145 7.48 -26.63 -9.13
C ALA A 145 7.00 -27.00 -10.55
N GLU A 146 7.58 -28.06 -11.17
CA GLU A 146 7.15 -28.50 -12.50
C GLU A 146 5.67 -28.87 -12.58
N GLN A 147 5.13 -29.55 -11.57
CA GLN A 147 3.71 -29.93 -11.53
C GLN A 147 2.84 -28.68 -11.35
N ILE A 148 3.30 -27.75 -10.54
CA ILE A 148 2.59 -26.48 -10.29
C ILE A 148 2.53 -25.60 -11.55
N LEU A 149 3.60 -25.56 -12.33
CA LEU A 149 3.61 -24.81 -13.60
C LEU A 149 2.53 -25.28 -14.59
N ASP A 150 2.18 -26.56 -14.56
CA ASP A 150 1.15 -27.13 -15.44
C ASP A 150 -0.25 -27.14 -14.79
N SER A 151 -0.37 -26.71 -13.53
CA SER A 151 -1.63 -26.60 -12.79
C SER A 151 -2.38 -25.31 -13.13
N TYR A 152 -3.69 -25.31 -12.90
CA TYR A 152 -4.55 -24.14 -12.99
C TYR A 152 -4.79 -23.52 -11.60
N PRO A 153 -5.12 -22.21 -11.51
CA PRO A 153 -5.35 -21.54 -10.21
C PRO A 153 -6.32 -22.28 -9.29
N HIS A 154 -7.44 -22.77 -9.79
CA HIS A 154 -8.47 -23.48 -9.01
C HIS A 154 -8.00 -24.81 -8.39
N GLN A 155 -6.83 -25.32 -8.76
CA GLN A 155 -6.23 -26.54 -8.21
C GLN A 155 -5.31 -26.27 -7.03
N LEU A 156 -5.07 -25.01 -6.67
CA LEU A 156 -4.14 -24.56 -5.64
C LEU A 156 -4.87 -24.03 -4.41
N SER A 157 -4.27 -24.13 -3.23
CA SER A 157 -4.77 -23.49 -2.01
C SER A 157 -4.57 -21.97 -2.04
N GLY A 158 -5.31 -21.22 -1.22
CA GLY A 158 -5.18 -19.76 -1.14
C GLY A 158 -3.75 -19.30 -0.83
N GLY A 159 -3.07 -19.94 0.12
CA GLY A 159 -1.67 -19.63 0.42
C GLY A 159 -0.70 -19.95 -0.73
N MET A 160 -0.98 -21.00 -1.54
CA MET A 160 -0.19 -21.27 -2.75
C MET A 160 -0.44 -20.22 -3.83
N LEU A 161 -1.69 -19.80 -4.03
CA LEU A 161 -2.04 -18.74 -4.99
C LEU A 161 -1.36 -17.42 -4.63
N GLN A 162 -1.32 -17.08 -3.34
CA GLN A 162 -0.62 -15.90 -2.85
C GLN A 162 0.88 -15.94 -3.18
N ARG A 163 1.53 -17.08 -2.91
CA ARG A 163 2.94 -17.31 -3.25
C ARG A 163 3.19 -17.23 -4.76
N ILE A 164 2.28 -17.75 -5.58
CA ILE A 164 2.34 -17.62 -7.05
C ILE A 164 2.22 -16.16 -7.49
N MET A 165 1.32 -15.36 -6.89
CA MET A 165 1.25 -13.93 -7.19
C MET A 165 2.57 -13.21 -6.87
N ILE A 166 3.18 -13.55 -5.73
CA ILE A 166 4.50 -13.02 -5.37
C ILE A 166 5.55 -13.44 -6.42
N ALA A 167 5.56 -14.71 -6.85
CA ALA A 167 6.46 -15.20 -7.89
C ALA A 167 6.29 -14.42 -9.21
N ILE A 168 5.05 -14.14 -9.62
CA ILE A 168 4.76 -13.32 -10.80
C ILE A 168 5.27 -11.89 -10.61
N ALA A 169 4.98 -11.26 -9.48
CA ALA A 169 5.41 -9.90 -9.18
C ALA A 169 6.94 -9.77 -9.17
N MET A 170 7.64 -10.81 -8.70
CA MET A 170 9.11 -10.86 -8.62
C MET A 170 9.80 -11.29 -9.92
N SER A 171 9.06 -11.69 -10.94
CA SER A 171 9.62 -12.33 -12.16
C SER A 171 10.67 -11.49 -12.87
N CYS A 172 10.48 -10.16 -12.94
CA CYS A 172 11.40 -9.23 -13.60
C CYS A 172 12.33 -8.48 -12.63
N ASN A 173 12.43 -8.87 -11.35
CA ASN A 173 13.22 -8.19 -10.32
C ASN A 173 12.90 -6.67 -10.23
N PRO A 174 11.69 -6.30 -9.84
CA PRO A 174 11.24 -4.91 -9.83
C PRO A 174 12.03 -4.06 -8.82
N LYS A 175 12.17 -2.76 -9.09
CA LYS A 175 12.76 -1.78 -8.16
C LYS A 175 11.80 -1.39 -7.04
N LEU A 176 10.49 -1.45 -7.35
CA LEU A 176 9.41 -1.16 -6.40
C LEU A 176 8.35 -2.25 -6.46
N LEU A 177 8.09 -2.88 -5.33
CA LEU A 177 6.96 -3.79 -5.14
C LEU A 177 5.86 -3.07 -4.35
N ILE A 178 4.68 -2.97 -4.92
CA ILE A 178 3.47 -2.52 -4.24
C ILE A 178 2.71 -3.77 -3.79
N ALA A 179 2.51 -3.93 -2.48
CA ALA A 179 1.79 -5.06 -1.91
C ALA A 179 0.52 -4.56 -1.22
N ASP A 180 -0.63 -4.75 -1.86
CA ASP A 180 -1.93 -4.32 -1.34
C ASP A 180 -2.57 -5.46 -0.55
N GLU A 181 -2.51 -5.38 0.78
CA GLU A 181 -3.00 -6.37 1.73
C GLU A 181 -2.55 -7.82 1.42
N PRO A 182 -1.26 -8.08 1.25
CA PRO A 182 -0.76 -9.36 0.70
C PRO A 182 -0.98 -10.57 1.61
N THR A 183 -1.43 -10.36 2.84
CA THR A 183 -1.64 -11.41 3.85
C THR A 183 -3.10 -11.51 4.32
N THR A 184 -4.00 -10.72 3.76
CA THR A 184 -5.43 -10.75 4.10
C THR A 184 -6.03 -12.12 3.79
N ALA A 185 -6.89 -12.62 4.69
CA ALA A 185 -7.54 -13.94 4.64
C ALA A 185 -6.60 -15.17 4.69
N LEU A 186 -5.36 -14.99 5.14
CA LEU A 186 -4.43 -16.08 5.40
C LEU A 186 -4.33 -16.37 6.90
N ASP A 187 -4.00 -17.61 7.25
CA ASP A 187 -3.69 -17.94 8.64
C ASP A 187 -2.36 -17.29 9.08
N VAL A 188 -2.22 -17.10 10.40
CA VAL A 188 -1.06 -16.39 11.00
C VAL A 188 0.28 -17.01 10.61
N THR A 189 0.33 -18.34 10.47
CA THR A 189 1.56 -19.04 10.10
C THR A 189 1.98 -18.75 8.66
N ILE A 190 1.04 -18.79 7.73
CA ILE A 190 1.29 -18.46 6.32
C ILE A 190 1.61 -16.98 6.17
N GLN A 191 0.92 -16.09 6.92
CA GLN A 191 1.21 -14.67 6.96
C GLN A 191 2.69 -14.42 7.35
N ALA A 192 3.17 -14.97 8.47
CA ALA A 192 4.55 -14.84 8.90
C ALA A 192 5.55 -15.31 7.83
N GLN A 193 5.30 -16.49 7.23
CA GLN A 193 6.15 -17.02 6.16
C GLN A 193 6.21 -16.11 4.92
N ILE A 194 5.11 -15.46 4.56
CA ILE A 194 5.08 -14.50 3.43
C ILE A 194 5.86 -13.24 3.76
N LEU A 195 5.74 -12.72 4.98
CA LEU A 195 6.48 -11.54 5.41
C LEU A 195 7.99 -11.80 5.48
N ASP A 196 8.40 -12.93 6.03
CA ASP A 196 9.81 -13.34 6.04
C ASP A 196 10.37 -13.48 4.62
N MET A 197 9.61 -14.09 3.72
CA MET A 197 10.00 -14.22 2.31
C MET A 197 10.15 -12.86 1.64
N LEU A 198 9.20 -11.92 1.82
CA LEU A 198 9.27 -10.57 1.26
C LEU A 198 10.49 -9.81 1.81
N ARG A 199 10.80 -9.96 3.11
CA ARG A 199 11.98 -9.36 3.75
C ARG A 199 13.25 -9.89 3.12
N GLN A 200 13.39 -11.20 2.98
CA GLN A 200 14.57 -11.83 2.38
C GLN A 200 14.76 -11.40 0.92
N ILE A 201 13.69 -11.43 0.11
CA ILE A 201 13.74 -10.98 -1.28
C ILE A 201 14.15 -9.50 -1.37
N LYS A 202 13.62 -8.62 -0.49
CA LYS A 202 14.00 -7.20 -0.42
C LYS A 202 15.51 -7.06 -0.16
N GLU A 203 16.06 -7.77 0.83
CA GLU A 203 17.47 -7.70 1.19
C GLU A 203 18.37 -8.19 0.04
N ASP A 204 18.02 -9.31 -0.60
CA ASP A 204 18.81 -9.91 -1.69
C ASP A 204 18.82 -9.05 -2.96
N SER A 205 17.73 -8.32 -3.25
CA SER A 205 17.55 -7.56 -4.49
C SER A 205 17.68 -6.05 -4.34
N ASN A 206 17.83 -5.53 -3.10
CA ASN A 206 17.76 -4.10 -2.77
C ASN A 206 16.48 -3.42 -3.29
N MET A 207 15.38 -4.17 -3.32
CA MET A 207 14.06 -3.71 -3.76
C MET A 207 13.41 -2.85 -2.68
N SER A 208 12.64 -1.85 -3.10
CA SER A 208 11.80 -1.06 -2.19
C SER A 208 10.39 -1.64 -2.14
N ILE A 209 9.72 -1.52 -0.99
CA ILE A 209 8.37 -2.06 -0.81
C ILE A 209 7.42 -0.93 -0.38
N LEU A 210 6.28 -0.82 -1.07
CA LEU A 210 5.11 -0.09 -0.58
C LEU A 210 4.09 -1.12 -0.12
N LEU A 211 3.96 -1.28 1.18
CA LEU A 211 3.04 -2.23 1.80
C LEU A 211 1.77 -1.51 2.26
N ILE A 212 0.63 -1.96 1.80
CA ILE A 212 -0.68 -1.51 2.29
C ILE A 212 -1.23 -2.59 3.19
N THR A 213 -1.57 -2.22 4.42
CA THR A 213 -2.17 -3.15 5.38
C THR A 213 -2.98 -2.40 6.43
N HIS A 214 -3.93 -3.08 7.06
CA HIS A 214 -4.62 -2.62 8.26
C HIS A 214 -4.05 -3.30 9.53
N ASP A 215 -3.10 -4.23 9.37
CA ASP A 215 -2.48 -4.92 10.50
C ASP A 215 -1.21 -4.22 10.98
N LEU A 216 -1.32 -3.48 12.12
CA LEU A 216 -0.20 -2.78 12.75
C LEU A 216 0.88 -3.74 13.31
N GLY A 217 0.58 -5.02 13.54
CA GLY A 217 1.59 -6.03 13.89
C GLY A 217 2.54 -6.29 12.73
N VAL A 218 1.96 -6.44 11.53
CA VAL A 218 2.74 -6.55 10.28
C VAL A 218 3.59 -5.30 10.07
N VAL A 219 3.02 -4.11 10.31
CA VAL A 219 3.75 -2.84 10.18
C VAL A 219 4.94 -2.78 11.12
N ALA A 220 4.75 -3.11 12.41
CA ALA A 220 5.82 -3.10 13.40
C ALA A 220 6.96 -4.07 13.05
N GLU A 221 6.65 -5.13 12.31
CA GLU A 221 7.61 -6.17 11.95
C GLU A 221 8.46 -5.84 10.72
N ILE A 222 7.87 -5.20 9.69
CA ILE A 222 8.53 -5.07 8.38
C ILE A 222 8.79 -3.61 7.94
N ALA A 223 8.08 -2.62 8.53
CA ALA A 223 8.19 -1.25 8.09
C ALA A 223 9.46 -0.55 8.55
N ASP A 224 10.07 0.23 7.65
CA ASP A 224 11.06 1.26 8.00
C ASP A 224 10.35 2.60 8.27
N TYR A 225 9.29 2.90 7.50
CA TYR A 225 8.53 4.14 7.57
C TYR A 225 7.04 3.87 7.45
N VAL A 226 6.22 4.63 8.16
CA VAL A 226 4.77 4.44 8.22
C VAL A 226 4.05 5.72 7.84
N ILE A 227 3.03 5.59 7.00
CA ILE A 227 2.13 6.66 6.56
C ILE A 227 0.73 6.29 7.04
N VAL A 228 0.12 7.14 7.85
CA VAL A 228 -1.25 6.96 8.36
C VAL A 228 -2.20 7.78 7.51
N MET A 229 -3.14 7.12 6.85
CA MET A 229 -4.17 7.75 6.02
C MET A 229 -5.53 7.73 6.69
N TYR A 230 -6.25 8.83 6.57
CA TYR A 230 -7.65 8.98 6.99
C TYR A 230 -8.45 9.74 5.93
N SER A 231 -9.54 9.15 5.44
CA SER A 231 -10.47 9.77 4.47
C SER A 231 -9.78 10.47 3.29
N GLY A 232 -8.81 9.79 2.68
CA GLY A 232 -8.10 10.28 1.49
C GLY A 232 -6.91 11.21 1.77
N LYS A 233 -6.56 11.48 3.03
CA LYS A 233 -5.43 12.34 3.39
C LYS A 233 -4.42 11.61 4.28
N ILE A 234 -3.15 12.04 4.21
CA ILE A 234 -2.14 11.67 5.21
C ILE A 234 -2.36 12.53 6.44
N VAL A 235 -2.54 11.89 7.59
CA VAL A 235 -2.73 12.57 8.88
C VAL A 235 -1.48 12.54 9.74
N GLU A 236 -0.65 11.51 9.60
CA GLU A 236 0.63 11.40 10.28
C GLU A 236 1.57 10.50 9.47
N GLU A 237 2.86 10.77 9.47
CA GLU A 237 3.87 9.91 8.89
C GLU A 237 5.17 9.97 9.69
N GLY A 238 5.90 8.85 9.81
CA GLY A 238 7.13 8.81 10.58
C GLY A 238 7.89 7.48 10.47
N GLU A 239 9.11 7.46 10.99
CA GLU A 239 9.82 6.19 11.21
C GLU A 239 9.01 5.30 12.16
N VAL A 240 9.01 4.00 11.90
CA VAL A 240 8.10 3.05 12.59
C VAL A 240 8.22 3.14 14.11
N VAL A 241 9.42 3.19 14.67
CA VAL A 241 9.64 3.25 16.12
C VAL A 241 9.08 4.54 16.71
N GLU A 242 9.41 5.69 16.10
CA GLU A 242 8.95 7.01 16.58
C GLU A 242 7.42 7.11 16.50
N LEU A 243 6.81 6.65 15.42
CA LEU A 243 5.35 6.71 15.24
C LEU A 243 4.61 5.81 16.26
N PHE A 244 5.16 4.63 16.60
CA PHE A 244 4.56 3.72 17.55
C PHE A 244 4.75 4.17 19.00
N GLU A 245 5.91 4.73 19.37
CA GLU A 245 6.22 5.19 20.72
C GLU A 245 5.63 6.57 21.01
N ASN A 246 5.62 7.48 20.03
CA ASN A 246 5.22 8.87 20.16
C ASN A 246 4.17 9.33 19.12
N PRO A 247 3.05 8.61 18.93
CA PRO A 247 2.01 9.01 17.99
C PRO A 247 1.44 10.37 18.37
N LYS A 248 1.32 11.27 17.38
CA LYS A 248 0.87 12.65 17.60
C LYS A 248 -0.62 12.82 17.27
N HIS A 249 -1.04 12.34 16.10
CA HIS A 249 -2.42 12.52 15.68
C HIS A 249 -3.38 11.68 16.53
N PRO A 250 -4.52 12.23 17.02
CA PRO A 250 -5.48 11.47 17.83
C PRO A 250 -6.01 10.21 17.15
N TYR A 251 -6.16 10.22 15.82
CA TYR A 251 -6.51 9.03 15.04
C TYR A 251 -5.44 7.93 15.13
N THR A 252 -4.16 8.27 14.95
CA THR A 252 -3.05 7.31 15.09
C THR A 252 -3.01 6.70 16.49
N GLN A 253 -3.19 7.53 17.52
CA GLN A 253 -3.31 7.07 18.91
C GLN A 253 -4.48 6.11 19.09
N GLY A 254 -5.63 6.41 18.48
CA GLY A 254 -6.81 5.55 18.48
C GLY A 254 -6.56 4.21 17.79
N LEU A 255 -5.91 4.21 16.61
CA LEU A 255 -5.55 2.99 15.87
C LEU A 255 -4.64 2.08 16.70
N LEU A 256 -3.60 2.64 17.33
CA LEU A 256 -2.66 1.87 18.15
C LEU A 256 -3.34 1.30 19.40
N ARG A 257 -4.26 2.05 20.04
CA ARG A 257 -5.03 1.57 21.20
C ARG A 257 -6.05 0.49 20.86
N SER A 258 -6.53 0.44 19.62
CA SER A 258 -7.52 -0.55 19.18
C SER A 258 -6.96 -1.96 19.07
N LYS A 259 -5.65 -2.15 19.18
CA LYS A 259 -5.02 -3.46 19.12
C LYS A 259 -4.89 -4.07 20.52
N PRO A 260 -5.29 -5.35 20.67
CA PRO A 260 -5.02 -6.08 21.90
C PRO A 260 -3.51 -6.25 22.11
N VAL A 261 -3.03 -5.95 23.31
CA VAL A 261 -1.64 -6.21 23.71
C VAL A 261 -1.55 -7.65 24.23
N LEU A 262 -0.68 -8.46 23.63
CA LEU A 262 -0.43 -9.84 24.07
C LEU A 262 0.01 -9.83 25.53
N GLY A 263 -0.66 -10.65 26.36
CA GLY A 263 -0.36 -10.79 27.79
C GLY A 263 -1.08 -9.80 28.72
N GLN A 264 -1.86 -8.86 28.20
CA GLN A 264 -2.76 -8.02 29.00
C GLN A 264 -4.21 -8.44 28.73
N ARG A 265 -4.88 -8.90 29.81
CA ARG A 265 -6.32 -9.14 29.75
C ARG A 265 -7.04 -7.79 29.83
N GLN A 266 -7.58 -7.34 28.70
CA GLN A 266 -8.46 -6.18 28.62
C GLN A 266 -9.90 -6.68 28.59
N ASP A 267 -10.71 -6.22 29.52
CA ASP A 267 -12.14 -6.60 29.58
C ASP A 267 -12.93 -5.97 28.42
N ASP A 268 -12.51 -4.78 27.94
CA ASP A 268 -13.08 -4.09 26.78
C ASP A 268 -11.98 -3.66 25.79
N LEU A 269 -12.13 -3.98 24.52
CA LEU A 269 -11.28 -3.47 23.45
C LEU A 269 -11.68 -2.04 23.10
N TYR A 270 -10.71 -1.13 23.12
CA TYR A 270 -10.94 0.23 22.64
C TYR A 270 -11.29 0.24 21.16
N SER A 271 -12.35 0.94 20.79
CA SER A 271 -12.70 1.26 19.40
C SER A 271 -12.76 2.77 19.23
N ILE A 272 -12.28 3.27 18.09
CA ILE A 272 -12.39 4.71 17.78
C ILE A 272 -13.88 5.04 17.64
N PRO A 273 -14.43 5.97 18.44
CA PRO A 273 -15.86 6.26 18.42
C PRO A 273 -16.30 6.91 17.09
N GLY A 274 -17.60 6.81 16.79
CA GLY A 274 -18.19 7.41 15.59
C GLY A 274 -17.91 6.63 14.31
N GLN A 275 -18.30 7.22 13.18
CA GLN A 275 -18.15 6.63 11.85
C GLN A 275 -17.20 7.47 10.98
N VAL A 276 -16.55 6.83 10.02
CA VAL A 276 -15.76 7.52 8.98
C VAL A 276 -16.71 8.46 8.21
N PRO A 277 -16.33 9.72 7.99
CA PRO A 277 -17.18 10.68 7.28
C PRO A 277 -17.49 10.21 5.85
N ASN A 278 -18.70 10.52 5.39
CA ASN A 278 -19.07 10.23 4.02
C ASN A 278 -18.15 11.01 3.06
N PRO A 279 -17.43 10.36 2.14
CA PRO A 279 -16.50 11.02 1.24
C PRO A 279 -17.16 12.03 0.27
N LEU A 280 -18.49 11.98 0.11
CA LEU A 280 -19.25 12.97 -0.66
C LEU A 280 -19.50 14.27 0.10
N SER A 281 -19.43 14.25 1.44
CA SER A 281 -19.72 15.41 2.29
C SER A 281 -18.49 16.02 2.97
N LEU A 282 -17.28 15.68 2.50
CA LEU A 282 -16.04 16.23 3.02
C LEU A 282 -15.95 17.75 2.75
N THR A 283 -15.73 18.52 3.82
CA THR A 283 -15.58 19.98 3.80
C THR A 283 -14.12 20.39 3.96
N GLU A 284 -13.85 21.69 4.10
CA GLU A 284 -12.50 22.21 4.38
C GLU A 284 -12.06 22.03 5.86
N SER A 285 -12.84 21.28 6.67
CA SER A 285 -12.54 20.95 8.06
C SER A 285 -11.52 19.82 8.19
N CYS A 286 -10.94 19.62 9.38
CA CYS A 286 -10.22 18.39 9.70
C CYS A 286 -11.16 17.20 9.57
N TYR A 287 -10.84 16.22 8.71
CA TYR A 287 -11.75 15.10 8.43
C TYR A 287 -12.00 14.18 9.63
N PHE A 288 -11.14 14.25 10.64
CA PHE A 288 -11.28 13.48 11.89
C PHE A 288 -12.03 14.23 13.00
N HIS A 289 -12.44 15.50 12.80
CA HIS A 289 -12.98 16.36 13.87
C HIS A 289 -14.18 15.76 14.62
N ASP A 290 -15.11 15.09 13.91
CA ASP A 290 -16.32 14.47 14.52
C ASP A 290 -16.01 13.28 15.44
N ARG A 291 -14.84 12.66 15.30
CA ARG A 291 -14.39 11.50 16.09
C ARG A 291 -13.27 11.84 17.06
N CYS A 292 -12.82 13.10 17.06
CA CYS A 292 -11.67 13.55 17.84
C CYS A 292 -12.10 13.99 19.23
N ASP A 293 -11.58 13.33 20.26
CA ASP A 293 -11.80 13.69 21.66
C ASP A 293 -11.10 15.00 22.08
N ARG A 294 -10.21 15.52 21.21
CA ARG A 294 -9.48 16.79 21.36
C ARG A 294 -9.82 17.79 20.27
N CYS A 295 -11.07 17.74 19.76
CA CYS A 295 -11.53 18.63 18.73
C CYS A 295 -11.60 20.08 19.22
N MET A 296 -11.04 21.01 18.43
CA MET A 296 -11.09 22.47 18.68
C MET A 296 -11.97 23.15 17.64
N SER A 297 -12.41 24.37 17.89
CA SER A 297 -13.22 25.16 16.95
C SER A 297 -12.55 25.32 15.57
N LEU A 298 -11.22 25.41 15.53
CA LEU A 298 -10.47 25.50 14.28
C LEU A 298 -10.57 24.21 13.45
N CYS A 299 -10.67 23.03 14.11
CA CYS A 299 -10.81 21.74 13.43
C CYS A 299 -12.09 21.62 12.61
N THR A 300 -13.17 22.32 13.02
CA THR A 300 -14.46 22.30 12.30
C THR A 300 -14.51 23.21 11.09
N THR A 301 -13.52 24.10 10.93
CA THR A 301 -13.53 25.16 9.90
C THR A 301 -12.36 25.08 8.93
N LYS A 302 -11.24 24.50 9.35
CA LYS A 302 -10.02 24.44 8.53
C LYS A 302 -9.34 23.09 8.58
N GLN A 303 -8.80 22.66 7.44
CA GLN A 303 -7.98 21.48 7.31
C GLN A 303 -6.55 21.77 7.80
N PRO A 304 -5.98 20.97 8.73
CA PRO A 304 -4.58 21.10 9.11
C PRO A 304 -3.66 20.65 7.97
N LEU A 305 -2.53 21.30 7.82
CA LEU A 305 -1.47 20.90 6.90
C LEU A 305 -0.53 19.90 7.56
N LEU A 306 0.05 19.00 6.76
CA LEU A 306 1.08 18.08 7.21
C LEU A 306 2.37 18.86 7.48
N LYS A 307 2.83 18.91 8.74
CA LYS A 307 4.01 19.68 9.19
C LYS A 307 5.04 18.80 9.87
N ASP A 308 6.31 19.14 9.70
CA ASP A 308 7.42 18.50 10.38
C ASP A 308 7.35 18.75 11.89
N MET A 309 7.41 17.67 12.67
CA MET A 309 7.51 17.69 14.14
C MET A 309 8.95 17.47 14.60
N THR A 310 9.56 16.42 14.05
CA THR A 310 10.96 16.05 14.25
C THR A 310 11.53 15.55 12.93
N TYR A 311 12.79 15.08 12.93
CA TYR A 311 13.38 14.46 11.75
C TYR A 311 12.51 13.27 11.29
N ARG A 312 12.00 13.35 10.06
CA ARG A 312 11.13 12.32 9.44
C ARG A 312 9.86 11.96 10.23
N HIS A 313 9.30 12.89 11.00
CA HIS A 313 8.01 12.72 11.65
C HIS A 313 7.15 13.94 11.36
N LYS A 314 6.03 13.75 10.67
CA LYS A 314 5.10 14.82 10.31
C LYS A 314 3.69 14.51 10.79
N VAL A 315 2.95 15.54 11.15
CA VAL A 315 1.55 15.43 11.58
C VAL A 315 0.69 16.54 10.97
N ALA A 316 -0.54 16.18 10.60
CA ALA A 316 -1.57 17.11 10.18
C ALA A 316 -2.59 17.31 11.30
N CYS A 317 -2.24 18.09 12.32
CA CYS A 317 -3.07 18.30 13.51
C CYS A 317 -2.87 19.68 14.10
N TRP A 318 -3.96 20.40 14.37
CA TRP A 318 -3.95 21.74 14.96
C TRP A 318 -3.41 21.77 16.41
N LEU A 319 -3.38 20.65 17.12
CA LEU A 319 -2.79 20.54 18.45
C LEU A 319 -1.28 20.90 18.49
N TYR A 320 -0.61 20.92 17.37
CA TYR A 320 0.83 21.19 17.26
C TYR A 320 1.13 22.45 16.47
N GLU A 321 0.12 23.31 16.27
CA GLU A 321 0.31 24.60 15.60
C GLU A 321 0.67 25.66 16.65
N GLU A 322 1.78 26.37 16.44
CA GLU A 322 2.21 27.48 17.30
C GLU A 322 1.16 28.62 17.24
N GLY A 323 0.74 29.13 18.40
CA GLY A 323 -0.22 30.21 18.52
C GLY A 323 -1.70 29.80 18.50
N VAL A 324 -2.02 28.51 18.41
CA VAL A 324 -3.39 28.01 18.61
C VAL A 324 -3.65 27.86 20.10
N GLN A 325 -4.65 28.60 20.62
CA GLN A 325 -5.10 28.47 22.01
C GLN A 325 -5.79 27.11 22.18
N HIS A 326 -5.23 26.28 23.04
CA HIS A 326 -5.87 25.06 23.50
C HIS A 326 -6.98 25.45 24.50
N GLY A 327 -8.22 25.48 24.04
CA GLY A 327 -9.41 25.79 24.83
C GLY A 327 -9.83 24.62 25.72
#